data_edf89bb26ccddbf52bb07aabad9bd7ab
#
_entry.id   edf89bb26ccddbf52bb07aabad9bd7ab
#
_cell.length_a   1.000
_cell.length_b   1.000
_cell.length_c   1.000
_cell.angle_alpha   90.00
_cell.angle_beta   90.00
_cell.angle_gamma   90.00
#
_symmetry.space_group_name_H-M   'P 1'
#
loop_
_entity.id
_entity.type
_entity.pdbx_description
1 polymer ?
#
loop_
_entity_poly.entity_id
_entity_poly.type
_entity_poly.pdbx_seq_one_letter_code
_entity_poly.pdbx_strand_id
1 'polypeptide(L)'
;MRVLDNLTLTIGSGQHTAILGPNGAGKTTLINLLTREDYALPRPDGVPPVKIFGNAIWDVFELRTRLGIVTTDLHQSLVEGHSVGRITGEEAVLSGFFATRGFLLYATVTSDLRRRAADALARMEALPLAGKPLNEMSTGEARRVLIARALVTSPEALVLDEPAAGLDLVARHRFMESIGRLANDGTTIVLVTHHVEEIIPAVEQVVLLQRGRVAAAGPKPSMLTSHHLSRIFDAPVSIEKMNGYYYSRL
;
A
#
# COMPACT_ATOMS: atom_id res chain seq x y z
N MET A 1 0.68 -18.33 -17.42
CA MET A 1 0.00 -17.23 -18.13
C MET A 1 0.81 -15.95 -17.86
N ARG A 2 1.10 -15.12 -18.88
CA ARG A 2 1.81 -13.84 -18.67
C ARG A 2 0.79 -12.81 -18.20
N VAL A 3 0.93 -12.31 -16.96
CA VAL A 3 0.03 -11.30 -16.37
C VAL A 3 0.54 -9.89 -16.63
N LEU A 4 1.86 -9.66 -16.48
CA LEU A 4 2.51 -8.40 -16.83
C LEU A 4 3.31 -8.61 -18.12
N ASP A 5 3.15 -7.70 -19.08
CA ASP A 5 3.77 -7.81 -20.39
C ASP A 5 4.54 -6.54 -20.75
N ASN A 6 5.87 -6.66 -20.77
CA ASN A 6 6.79 -5.59 -21.14
C ASN A 6 6.53 -4.26 -20.40
N LEU A 7 6.29 -4.37 -19.07
CA LEU A 7 6.00 -3.22 -18.23
C LEU A 7 7.31 -2.51 -17.87
N THR A 8 7.39 -1.21 -18.18
CA THR A 8 8.48 -0.34 -17.72
C THR A 8 7.89 0.74 -16.84
N LEU A 9 8.37 0.81 -15.60
CA LEU A 9 7.93 1.78 -14.60
C LEU A 9 9.09 2.14 -13.68
N THR A 10 9.24 3.42 -13.42
CA THR A 10 10.17 3.95 -12.41
C THR A 10 9.41 4.84 -11.44
N ILE A 11 9.58 4.61 -10.15
CA ILE A 11 9.03 5.45 -9.07
C ILE A 11 10.23 6.03 -8.32
N GLY A 12 10.32 7.34 -8.27
CA GLY A 12 11.40 8.05 -7.56
C GLY A 12 11.17 8.06 -6.04
N SER A 13 12.25 8.12 -5.27
CA SER A 13 12.17 8.38 -3.84
C SER A 13 11.54 9.77 -3.61
N GLY A 14 10.62 9.88 -2.66
CA GLY A 14 9.85 11.10 -2.40
C GLY A 14 8.73 11.37 -3.43
N GLN A 15 8.64 10.60 -4.52
CA GLN A 15 7.63 10.79 -5.55
C GLN A 15 6.37 9.96 -5.23
N HIS A 16 5.37 10.60 -4.60
CA HIS A 16 4.12 9.93 -4.30
C HIS A 16 3.38 9.56 -5.58
N THR A 17 3.14 8.26 -5.76
CA THR A 17 2.64 7.71 -7.02
C THR A 17 1.38 6.88 -6.80
N ALA A 18 0.36 7.07 -7.63
CA ALA A 18 -0.80 6.17 -7.68
C ALA A 18 -0.71 5.25 -8.90
N ILE A 19 -0.97 3.97 -8.71
CA ILE A 19 -1.14 2.98 -9.76
C ILE A 19 -2.63 2.67 -9.84
N LEU A 20 -3.27 3.20 -10.89
CA LEU A 20 -4.70 3.10 -11.11
C LEU A 20 -5.00 2.14 -12.25
N GLY A 21 -5.95 1.24 -12.07
CA GLY A 21 -6.41 0.36 -13.13
C GLY A 21 -7.55 -0.55 -12.72
N PRO A 22 -8.33 -1.07 -13.67
CA PRO A 22 -9.45 -1.96 -13.39
C PRO A 22 -9.00 -3.27 -12.72
N ASN A 23 -9.96 -4.03 -12.24
CA ASN A 23 -9.69 -5.39 -11.74
C ASN A 23 -9.12 -6.25 -12.87
N GLY A 24 -8.13 -7.10 -12.53
CA GLY A 24 -7.41 -7.91 -13.52
C GLY A 24 -6.35 -7.15 -14.35
N ALA A 25 -6.10 -5.87 -14.09
CA ALA A 25 -5.06 -5.10 -14.78
C ALA A 25 -3.62 -5.54 -14.48
N GLY A 26 -3.40 -6.37 -13.44
CA GLY A 26 -2.08 -6.84 -13.02
C GLY A 26 -1.51 -6.12 -11.79
N LYS A 27 -2.34 -5.34 -11.07
CA LYS A 27 -1.92 -4.57 -9.88
C LYS A 27 -1.32 -5.47 -8.78
N THR A 28 -2.00 -6.55 -8.41
CA THR A 28 -1.53 -7.50 -7.40
C THR A 28 -0.22 -8.19 -7.82
N THR A 29 -0.09 -8.59 -9.09
CA THR A 29 1.17 -9.16 -9.60
C THR A 29 2.32 -8.15 -9.53
N LEU A 30 2.05 -6.88 -9.79
CA LEU A 30 3.06 -5.84 -9.63
C LEU A 30 3.50 -5.68 -8.17
N ILE A 31 2.56 -5.73 -7.22
CA ILE A 31 2.87 -5.72 -5.78
C ILE A 31 3.70 -6.95 -5.41
N ASN A 32 3.31 -8.15 -5.85
CA ASN A 32 4.04 -9.39 -5.58
C ASN A 32 5.49 -9.35 -6.08
N LEU A 33 5.77 -8.65 -7.19
CA LEU A 33 7.14 -8.41 -7.64
C LEU A 33 7.92 -7.51 -6.67
N LEU A 34 7.26 -6.51 -6.07
CA LEU A 34 7.87 -5.62 -5.06
C LEU A 34 8.09 -6.33 -3.73
N THR A 35 7.19 -7.25 -3.34
CA THR A 35 7.29 -8.05 -2.11
C THR A 35 8.23 -9.24 -2.24
N ARG A 36 8.72 -9.53 -3.46
CA ARG A 36 9.49 -10.73 -3.80
C ARG A 36 8.71 -12.05 -3.58
N GLU A 37 7.40 -12.00 -3.59
CA GLU A 37 6.51 -13.17 -3.62
C GLU A 37 6.43 -13.78 -5.03
N ASP A 38 6.53 -12.91 -6.06
CA ASP A 38 6.69 -13.31 -7.46
C ASP A 38 8.02 -12.82 -8.03
N TYR A 39 8.49 -13.47 -9.10
CA TYR A 39 9.72 -13.11 -9.80
C TYR A 39 9.45 -12.84 -11.27
N ALA A 40 10.01 -11.74 -11.78
CA ALA A 40 9.96 -11.44 -13.20
C ALA A 40 10.87 -12.39 -13.99
N LEU A 41 10.47 -12.70 -15.22
CA LEU A 41 11.32 -13.48 -16.14
C LEU A 41 12.62 -12.72 -16.43
N PRO A 42 13.75 -13.44 -16.57
CA PRO A 42 15.01 -12.84 -16.96
C PRO A 42 14.90 -12.11 -18.30
N ARG A 43 15.56 -10.98 -18.41
CA ARG A 43 15.65 -10.24 -19.68
C ARG A 43 16.76 -10.79 -20.55
N PRO A 44 16.59 -10.80 -21.90
CA PRO A 44 17.62 -11.26 -22.82
C PRO A 44 18.93 -10.46 -22.74
N ASP A 45 18.85 -9.18 -22.35
CA ASP A 45 19.98 -8.27 -22.22
C ASP A 45 20.76 -8.43 -20.89
N GLY A 46 20.33 -9.37 -20.01
CA GLY A 46 20.93 -9.62 -18.71
C GLY A 46 20.68 -8.52 -17.67
N VAL A 47 19.96 -7.45 -18.03
CA VAL A 47 19.61 -6.39 -17.06
C VAL A 47 18.56 -6.90 -16.09
N PRO A 48 18.75 -6.73 -14.76
CA PRO A 48 17.74 -7.12 -13.78
C PRO A 48 16.39 -6.47 -14.05
N PRO A 49 15.31 -7.25 -14.18
CA PRO A 49 14.00 -6.74 -14.56
C PRO A 49 13.33 -5.88 -13.46
N VAL A 50 13.69 -6.12 -12.20
CA VAL A 50 13.16 -5.37 -11.05
C VAL A 50 14.30 -4.91 -10.15
N LYS A 51 14.32 -3.61 -9.87
CA LYS A 51 15.21 -3.00 -8.87
C LYS A 51 14.36 -2.25 -7.85
N ILE A 52 14.66 -2.41 -6.57
CA ILE A 52 14.01 -1.69 -5.47
C ILE A 52 15.12 -0.94 -4.73
N PHE A 53 14.95 0.35 -4.50
CA PHE A 53 15.99 1.24 -3.96
C PHE A 53 17.34 1.08 -4.68
N GLY A 54 17.29 0.91 -6.02
CA GLY A 54 18.47 0.73 -6.88
C GLY A 54 19.06 -0.68 -6.91
N ASN A 55 18.69 -1.58 -5.99
CA ASN A 55 19.23 -2.93 -5.85
C ASN A 55 18.33 -3.99 -6.51
N ALA A 56 18.93 -4.93 -7.21
CA ALA A 56 18.24 -6.06 -7.85
C ALA A 56 18.07 -7.25 -6.90
N ILE A 57 18.96 -7.41 -5.94
CA ILE A 57 18.98 -8.51 -4.97
C ILE A 57 18.80 -7.93 -3.58
N TRP A 58 17.92 -8.54 -2.81
CA TRP A 58 17.59 -8.14 -1.45
C TRP A 58 17.54 -9.35 -0.52
N ASP A 59 18.01 -9.19 0.69
CA ASP A 59 17.49 -9.95 1.81
C ASP A 59 16.05 -9.49 2.07
N VAL A 60 15.12 -10.44 2.18
CA VAL A 60 13.67 -10.13 2.31
C VAL A 60 13.36 -9.41 3.63
N PHE A 61 14.10 -9.73 4.69
CA PHE A 61 13.93 -9.06 5.98
C PHE A 61 14.40 -7.61 5.90
N GLU A 62 15.57 -7.37 5.30
CA GLU A 62 16.10 -6.02 5.07
C GLU A 62 15.14 -5.20 4.19
N LEU A 63 14.64 -5.76 3.08
CA LEU A 63 13.68 -5.09 2.22
C LEU A 63 12.43 -4.67 3.01
N ARG A 64 11.89 -5.55 3.85
CA ARG A 64 10.69 -5.27 4.66
C ARG A 64 10.90 -4.22 5.75
N THR A 65 12.13 -3.91 6.14
CA THR A 65 12.39 -2.77 7.04
C THR A 65 12.36 -1.43 6.32
N ARG A 66 12.68 -1.42 5.01
CA ARG A 66 12.74 -0.20 4.19
C ARG A 66 11.48 0.04 3.36
N LEU A 67 10.75 -1.03 3.03
CA LEU A 67 9.52 -1.01 2.24
C LEU A 67 8.36 -1.55 3.08
N GLY A 68 7.54 -0.65 3.60
CA GLY A 68 6.28 -1.01 4.25
C GLY A 68 5.25 -1.43 3.20
N ILE A 69 4.51 -2.51 3.47
CA ILE A 69 3.51 -3.01 2.52
C ILE A 69 2.26 -3.40 3.27
N VAL A 70 1.11 -2.89 2.81
CA VAL A 70 -0.21 -3.24 3.34
C VAL A 70 -1.08 -3.69 2.18
N THR A 71 -1.36 -5.00 2.14
CA THR A 71 -2.22 -5.64 1.14
C THR A 71 -3.51 -6.16 1.78
N THR A 72 -4.50 -6.42 0.95
CA THR A 72 -5.75 -7.05 1.38
C THR A 72 -5.50 -8.45 1.96
N ASP A 73 -4.57 -9.23 1.37
CA ASP A 73 -4.20 -10.57 1.84
C ASP A 73 -3.56 -10.53 3.25
N LEU A 74 -2.74 -9.51 3.52
CA LEU A 74 -2.18 -9.31 4.86
C LEU A 74 -3.28 -9.05 5.89
N HIS A 75 -4.26 -8.21 5.52
CA HIS A 75 -5.42 -7.94 6.36
C HIS A 75 -6.17 -9.24 6.69
N GLN A 76 -6.54 -10.03 5.68
CA GLN A 76 -7.24 -11.29 5.86
C GLN A 76 -6.44 -12.28 6.70
N SER A 77 -5.16 -12.44 6.44
CA SER A 77 -4.31 -13.41 7.15
C SER A 77 -4.13 -13.07 8.63
N LEU A 78 -4.13 -11.80 9.02
CA LEU A 78 -3.97 -11.36 10.41
C LEU A 78 -5.30 -11.24 11.16
N VAL A 79 -6.39 -10.93 10.48
CA VAL A 79 -7.72 -10.76 11.09
C VAL A 79 -8.49 -12.08 11.11
N GLU A 80 -8.43 -12.88 10.04
CA GLU A 80 -9.21 -14.11 9.84
C GLU A 80 -8.41 -15.37 10.12
N GLY A 81 -7.09 -15.27 10.31
CA GLY A 81 -6.19 -16.41 10.49
C GLY A 81 -6.51 -17.24 11.73
N HIS A 82 -7.20 -18.35 11.55
CA HIS A 82 -7.67 -19.28 12.58
C HIS A 82 -6.54 -19.98 13.37
N SER A 83 -5.29 -19.86 12.91
CA SER A 83 -4.13 -20.56 13.49
C SER A 83 -3.36 -19.73 14.54
N VAL A 84 -3.71 -18.47 14.71
CA VAL A 84 -2.96 -17.50 15.50
C VAL A 84 -3.91 -16.90 16.51
N GLY A 85 -3.83 -17.24 17.77
CA GLY A 85 -4.68 -16.76 18.85
C GLY A 85 -5.09 -15.26 18.73
N ARG A 86 -5.76 -14.71 19.73
CA ARG A 86 -6.19 -13.30 19.73
C ARG A 86 -4.99 -12.37 19.76
N ILE A 87 -4.53 -11.90 18.60
CA ILE A 87 -3.45 -10.88 18.49
C ILE A 87 -4.05 -9.51 18.76
N THR A 88 -3.47 -8.79 19.69
CA THR A 88 -3.82 -7.39 19.99
C THR A 88 -3.20 -6.42 18.97
N GLY A 89 -3.70 -5.18 18.94
CA GLY A 89 -3.15 -4.13 18.10
C GLY A 89 -1.67 -3.88 18.35
N GLU A 90 -1.22 -3.86 19.63
CA GLU A 90 0.20 -3.71 19.98
C GLU A 90 1.03 -4.88 19.44
N GLU A 91 0.61 -6.11 19.68
CA GLU A 91 1.31 -7.31 19.19
C GLU A 91 1.40 -7.36 17.67
N ALA A 92 0.33 -6.95 16.97
CA ALA A 92 0.34 -6.84 15.53
C ALA A 92 1.38 -5.82 15.04
N VAL A 93 1.47 -4.65 15.67
CA VAL A 93 2.48 -3.62 15.32
C VAL A 93 3.88 -4.10 15.66
N LEU A 94 4.10 -4.70 16.83
CA LEU A 94 5.39 -5.26 17.22
C LEU A 94 5.88 -6.34 16.24
N SER A 95 4.98 -7.15 15.68
CA SER A 95 5.33 -8.17 14.68
C SER A 95 5.98 -7.57 13.42
N GLY A 96 5.74 -6.29 13.15
CA GLY A 96 6.36 -5.56 12.03
C GLY A 96 7.88 -5.47 12.12
N PHE A 97 8.45 -5.36 13.33
CA PHE A 97 9.91 -5.34 13.53
C PHE A 97 10.60 -6.64 13.10
N PHE A 98 9.87 -7.75 13.19
CA PHE A 98 10.41 -9.09 12.95
C PHE A 98 9.99 -9.66 11.60
N ALA A 99 9.32 -8.86 10.76
CA ALA A 99 8.76 -9.28 9.48
C ALA A 99 7.90 -10.56 9.55
N THR A 100 7.30 -10.87 10.72
CA THR A 100 6.49 -12.05 10.97
C THR A 100 5.01 -11.76 10.77
N ARG A 101 4.20 -12.81 10.56
CA ARG A 101 2.73 -12.70 10.46
C ARG A 101 2.05 -12.87 11.82
N GLY A 102 2.57 -12.21 12.87
CA GLY A 102 1.86 -12.04 14.13
C GLY A 102 2.38 -12.78 15.36
N PHE A 103 3.21 -13.83 15.25
CA PHE A 103 3.76 -14.49 16.45
C PHE A 103 5.12 -13.94 16.87
N LEU A 104 5.21 -13.54 18.15
CA LEU A 104 6.44 -13.10 18.81
C LEU A 104 7.01 -14.17 19.74
N LEU A 105 6.74 -15.46 19.48
CA LEU A 105 7.00 -16.59 20.39
C LEU A 105 8.43 -16.67 20.94
N TYR A 106 9.41 -16.10 20.25
CA TYR A 106 10.82 -16.11 20.66
C TYR A 106 11.50 -14.73 20.57
N ALA A 107 10.72 -13.68 20.31
CA ALA A 107 11.28 -12.33 20.17
C ALA A 107 11.36 -11.62 21.50
N THR A 108 12.52 -11.07 21.84
CA THR A 108 12.65 -10.20 23.01
C THR A 108 12.10 -8.82 22.69
N VAL A 109 10.92 -8.49 23.24
CA VAL A 109 10.30 -7.19 23.09
C VAL A 109 10.83 -6.25 24.17
N THR A 110 11.65 -5.28 23.77
CA THR A 110 12.20 -4.27 24.66
C THR A 110 11.22 -3.11 24.90
N SER A 111 11.46 -2.31 25.94
CA SER A 111 10.68 -1.08 26.19
C SER A 111 10.77 -0.07 25.03
N ASP A 112 11.92 -0.02 24.32
CA ASP A 112 12.09 0.83 23.14
C ASP A 112 11.18 0.37 21.97
N LEU A 113 11.11 -0.92 21.70
CA LEU A 113 10.21 -1.46 20.67
C LEU A 113 8.75 -1.17 20.99
N ARG A 114 8.33 -1.28 22.26
CA ARG A 114 6.97 -0.92 22.69
C ARG A 114 6.69 0.58 22.50
N ARG A 115 7.63 1.44 22.87
CA ARG A 115 7.50 2.88 22.64
C ARG A 115 7.32 3.20 21.14
N ARG A 116 8.16 2.65 20.28
CA ARG A 116 8.06 2.82 18.82
C ARG A 116 6.75 2.26 18.25
N ALA A 117 6.25 1.14 18.78
CA ALA A 117 4.95 0.61 18.40
C ALA A 117 3.80 1.56 18.81
N ALA A 118 3.86 2.12 20.00
CA ALA A 118 2.89 3.12 20.46
C ALA A 118 2.93 4.41 19.60
N ASP A 119 4.13 4.88 19.24
CA ASP A 119 4.31 6.04 18.35
C ASP A 119 3.71 5.76 16.95
N ALA A 120 3.94 4.57 16.40
CA ALA A 120 3.36 4.17 15.12
C ALA A 120 1.83 4.08 15.16
N LEU A 121 1.26 3.53 16.25
CA LEU A 121 -0.20 3.53 16.48
C LEU A 121 -0.75 4.95 16.59
N ALA A 122 -0.06 5.84 17.32
CA ALA A 122 -0.48 7.24 17.48
C ALA A 122 -0.53 7.97 16.13
N ARG A 123 0.47 7.77 15.24
CA ARG A 123 0.49 8.35 13.88
C ARG A 123 -0.74 7.97 13.05
N MET A 124 -1.32 6.80 13.32
CA MET A 124 -2.54 6.31 12.66
C MET A 124 -3.82 6.54 13.48
N GLU A 125 -3.77 7.32 14.56
CA GLU A 125 -4.91 7.53 15.46
C GLU A 125 -5.48 6.20 15.99
N ALA A 126 -4.61 5.20 16.17
CA ALA A 126 -4.95 3.85 16.56
C ALA A 126 -4.42 3.45 17.95
N LEU A 127 -3.84 4.38 18.71
CA LEU A 127 -3.29 4.10 20.06
C LEU A 127 -4.34 3.49 21.01
N PRO A 128 -5.62 3.91 21.02
CA PRO A 128 -6.66 3.28 21.85
C PRO A 128 -6.94 1.80 21.49
N LEU A 129 -6.47 1.34 20.33
CA LEU A 129 -6.66 -0.02 19.83
C LEU A 129 -5.51 -0.96 20.23
N ALA A 130 -4.48 -0.47 20.94
CA ALA A 130 -3.31 -1.27 21.30
C ALA A 130 -3.66 -2.59 22.02
N GLY A 131 -4.58 -2.55 22.97
CA GLY A 131 -5.04 -3.73 23.71
C GLY A 131 -6.21 -4.48 23.10
N LYS A 132 -6.83 -3.97 22.02
CA LYS A 132 -7.99 -4.58 21.39
C LYS A 132 -7.55 -5.72 20.45
N PRO A 133 -8.17 -6.92 20.51
CA PRO A 133 -7.91 -7.98 19.55
C PRO A 133 -8.27 -7.56 18.11
N LEU A 134 -7.42 -7.89 17.13
CA LEU A 134 -7.61 -7.54 15.71
C LEU A 134 -8.95 -8.05 15.15
N ASN A 135 -9.35 -9.26 15.53
CA ASN A 135 -10.60 -9.87 15.08
C ASN A 135 -11.87 -9.24 15.70
N GLU A 136 -11.72 -8.36 16.67
CA GLU A 136 -12.80 -7.58 17.29
C GLU A 136 -12.84 -6.14 16.77
N MET A 137 -11.88 -5.77 15.90
CA MET A 137 -11.81 -4.45 15.28
C MET A 137 -12.73 -4.34 14.06
N SER A 138 -13.25 -3.14 13.83
CA SER A 138 -13.85 -2.81 12.52
C SER A 138 -12.77 -2.83 11.44
N THR A 139 -13.18 -2.97 10.17
CA THR A 139 -12.26 -2.93 9.02
C THR A 139 -11.35 -1.70 9.04
N GLY A 140 -11.90 -0.53 9.37
CA GLY A 140 -11.13 0.72 9.45
C GLY A 140 -10.15 0.75 10.62
N GLU A 141 -10.54 0.22 11.79
CA GLU A 141 -9.65 0.08 12.95
C GLU A 141 -8.48 -0.86 12.63
N ALA A 142 -8.77 -2.04 12.11
CA ALA A 142 -7.75 -3.02 11.76
C ALA A 142 -6.78 -2.47 10.69
N ARG A 143 -7.27 -1.75 9.67
CA ARG A 143 -6.40 -1.13 8.64
C ARG A 143 -5.46 -0.09 9.22
N ARG A 144 -5.90 0.77 10.14
CA ARG A 144 -5.02 1.72 10.82
C ARG A 144 -3.91 1.01 11.60
N VAL A 145 -4.23 -0.07 12.30
CA VAL A 145 -3.25 -0.91 13.00
C VAL A 145 -2.26 -1.55 12.01
N LEU A 146 -2.72 -2.06 10.87
CA LEU A 146 -1.85 -2.66 9.86
C LEU A 146 -0.91 -1.65 9.19
N ILE A 147 -1.36 -0.40 9.00
CA ILE A 147 -0.46 0.65 8.53
C ILE A 147 0.56 1.01 9.63
N ALA A 148 0.12 1.15 10.89
CA ALA A 148 1.04 1.35 12.02
C ALA A 148 2.10 0.24 12.09
N ARG A 149 1.69 -1.01 11.85
CA ARG A 149 2.60 -2.15 11.72
C ARG A 149 3.64 -1.97 10.60
N ALA A 150 3.21 -1.50 9.43
CA ALA A 150 4.11 -1.24 8.32
C ALA A 150 5.03 -0.04 8.56
N LEU A 151 4.62 0.92 9.39
CA LEU A 151 5.38 2.13 9.72
C LEU A 151 6.40 1.93 10.85
N VAL A 152 6.29 0.86 11.65
CA VAL A 152 7.07 0.69 12.89
C VAL A 152 8.58 0.61 12.65
N THR A 153 9.01 0.20 11.46
CA THR A 153 10.41 0.19 11.02
C THR A 153 10.87 1.53 10.45
N SER A 154 9.99 2.53 10.34
CA SER A 154 10.24 3.82 9.69
C SER A 154 10.67 3.65 8.22
N PRO A 155 9.86 2.99 7.38
CA PRO A 155 10.22 2.66 6.01
C PRO A 155 10.38 3.90 5.14
N GLU A 156 11.23 3.82 4.11
CA GLU A 156 11.43 4.87 3.11
C GLU A 156 10.23 5.01 2.18
N ALA A 157 9.52 3.91 1.94
CA ALA A 157 8.31 3.89 1.12
C ALA A 157 7.25 2.95 1.71
N LEU A 158 5.99 3.31 1.46
CA LEU A 158 4.81 2.55 1.88
C LEU A 158 3.94 2.24 0.65
N VAL A 159 3.77 0.96 0.36
CA VAL A 159 2.88 0.45 -0.69
C VAL A 159 1.54 0.08 -0.05
N LEU A 160 0.47 0.68 -0.55
CA LEU A 160 -0.89 0.50 -0.05
C LEU A 160 -1.77 -0.06 -1.17
N ASP A 161 -2.26 -1.30 -1.00
CA ASP A 161 -3.14 -1.96 -1.96
C ASP A 161 -4.60 -1.82 -1.51
N GLU A 162 -5.37 -1.06 -2.29
CA GLU A 162 -6.78 -0.77 -2.04
C GLU A 162 -7.08 -0.39 -0.57
N PRO A 163 -6.36 0.60 -0.03
CA PRO A 163 -6.28 0.81 1.40
C PRO A 163 -7.60 1.21 2.05
N ALA A 164 -8.53 1.79 1.29
CA ALA A 164 -9.83 2.23 1.80
C ALA A 164 -11.00 1.31 1.40
N ALA A 165 -10.73 0.12 0.80
CA ALA A 165 -11.79 -0.82 0.44
C ALA A 165 -12.60 -1.27 1.68
N GLY A 166 -13.94 -1.26 1.56
CA GLY A 166 -14.85 -1.64 2.65
C GLY A 166 -15.05 -0.58 3.74
N LEU A 167 -14.48 0.62 3.59
CA LEU A 167 -14.77 1.74 4.49
C LEU A 167 -15.98 2.54 4.00
N ASP A 168 -16.81 3.00 4.94
CA ASP A 168 -17.83 3.99 4.64
C ASP A 168 -17.23 5.34 4.21
N LEU A 169 -18.07 6.24 3.72
CA LEU A 169 -17.60 7.52 3.16
C LEU A 169 -16.78 8.36 4.14
N VAL A 170 -17.23 8.44 5.41
CA VAL A 170 -16.57 9.28 6.42
C VAL A 170 -15.27 8.63 6.90
N ALA A 171 -15.30 7.33 7.15
CA ALA A 171 -14.12 6.56 7.55
C ALA A 171 -13.05 6.57 6.44
N ARG A 172 -13.45 6.42 5.17
CA ARG A 172 -12.56 6.53 4.00
C ARG A 172 -11.88 7.90 3.97
N HIS A 173 -12.63 8.98 4.06
CA HIS A 173 -12.08 10.33 3.98
C HIS A 173 -11.03 10.56 5.07
N ARG A 174 -11.37 10.31 6.34
CA ARG A 174 -10.44 10.45 7.48
C ARG A 174 -9.19 9.57 7.33
N PHE A 175 -9.39 8.35 6.83
CA PHE A 175 -8.30 7.42 6.60
C PHE A 175 -7.34 7.93 5.51
N MET A 176 -7.87 8.43 4.38
CA MET A 176 -7.05 8.99 3.31
C MET A 176 -6.33 10.28 3.73
N GLU A 177 -6.93 11.10 4.61
CA GLU A 177 -6.23 12.24 5.23
C GLU A 177 -5.05 11.77 6.09
N SER A 178 -5.19 10.65 6.84
CA SER A 178 -4.08 10.09 7.62
C SER A 178 -2.93 9.65 6.71
N ILE A 179 -3.22 9.03 5.55
CA ILE A 179 -2.20 8.71 4.53
C ILE A 179 -1.55 9.97 3.97
N GLY A 180 -2.33 11.03 3.76
CA GLY A 180 -1.81 12.35 3.33
C GLY A 180 -0.81 12.94 4.32
N ARG A 181 -1.07 12.82 5.63
CA ARG A 181 -0.11 13.24 6.68
C ARG A 181 1.20 12.44 6.60
N LEU A 182 1.13 11.12 6.41
CA LEU A 182 2.34 10.28 6.25
C LEU A 182 3.18 10.70 5.03
N ALA A 183 2.52 11.07 3.92
CA ALA A 183 3.20 11.59 2.74
C ALA A 183 3.95 12.90 3.07
N ASN A 184 3.29 13.83 3.75
CA ASN A 184 3.88 15.11 4.16
C ASN A 184 5.01 14.94 5.18
N ASP A 185 4.99 13.89 5.99
CA ASP A 185 6.05 13.52 6.95
C ASP A 185 7.28 12.88 6.26
N GLY A 186 7.28 12.75 4.93
CA GLY A 186 8.42 12.28 4.13
C GLY A 186 8.40 10.79 3.78
N THR A 187 7.38 10.03 4.16
CA THR A 187 7.24 8.64 3.70
C THR A 187 6.76 8.63 2.25
N THR A 188 7.51 8.01 1.33
CA THR A 188 7.07 7.86 -0.07
C THR A 188 5.84 6.97 -0.14
N ILE A 189 4.73 7.46 -0.68
CA ILE A 189 3.49 6.68 -0.81
C ILE A 189 3.35 6.14 -2.22
N VAL A 190 3.17 4.83 -2.34
CA VAL A 190 2.76 4.14 -3.56
C VAL A 190 1.36 3.56 -3.33
N LEU A 191 0.37 4.22 -3.90
CA LEU A 191 -1.03 3.85 -3.76
C LEU A 191 -1.45 2.99 -4.95
N VAL A 192 -1.96 1.80 -4.71
CA VAL A 192 -2.48 0.91 -5.74
C VAL A 192 -3.98 0.78 -5.56
N THR A 193 -4.77 1.18 -6.56
CA THR A 193 -6.23 1.23 -6.43
C THR A 193 -6.94 1.13 -7.77
N HIS A 194 -8.24 0.88 -7.73
CA HIS A 194 -9.14 1.05 -8.87
C HIS A 194 -10.13 2.21 -8.65
N HIS A 195 -10.00 2.94 -7.54
CA HIS A 195 -10.84 4.08 -7.18
C HIS A 195 -10.07 5.40 -7.31
N VAL A 196 -10.57 6.29 -8.15
CA VAL A 196 -9.97 7.62 -8.36
C VAL A 196 -10.01 8.45 -7.08
N GLU A 197 -11.06 8.30 -6.30
CA GLU A 197 -11.35 9.02 -5.06
C GLU A 197 -10.34 8.72 -3.93
N GLU A 198 -9.59 7.61 -4.05
CA GLU A 198 -8.52 7.26 -3.11
C GLU A 198 -7.21 7.99 -3.41
N ILE A 199 -7.10 8.65 -4.57
CA ILE A 199 -5.87 9.36 -4.95
C ILE A 199 -5.77 10.68 -4.18
N ILE A 200 -5.00 10.66 -3.09
CA ILE A 200 -4.82 11.81 -2.19
C ILE A 200 -4.17 13.01 -2.89
N PRO A 201 -4.38 14.24 -2.36
CA PRO A 201 -3.77 15.45 -2.92
C PRO A 201 -2.25 15.39 -3.05
N ALA A 202 -1.55 14.75 -2.11
CA ALA A 202 -0.10 14.61 -2.10
C ALA A 202 0.45 13.76 -3.26
N VAL A 203 -0.35 12.89 -3.88
CA VAL A 203 0.08 12.13 -5.06
C VAL A 203 0.35 13.08 -6.22
N GLU A 204 1.54 12.97 -6.82
CA GLU A 204 2.00 13.79 -7.94
C GLU A 204 1.94 13.05 -9.26
N GLN A 205 2.23 11.75 -9.25
CA GLN A 205 2.30 10.89 -10.43
C GLN A 205 1.20 9.84 -10.43
N VAL A 206 0.66 9.56 -11.61
CA VAL A 206 -0.32 8.49 -11.80
C VAL A 206 0.15 7.58 -12.93
N VAL A 207 0.12 6.30 -12.68
CA VAL A 207 0.36 5.24 -13.64
C VAL A 207 -0.96 4.54 -13.91
N LEU A 208 -1.39 4.56 -15.16
CA LEU A 208 -2.59 3.88 -15.63
C LEU A 208 -2.21 2.49 -16.12
N LEU A 209 -2.68 1.46 -15.39
CA LEU A 209 -2.39 0.06 -15.70
C LEU A 209 -3.61 -0.58 -16.36
N GLN A 210 -3.42 -1.24 -17.50
CA GLN A 210 -4.47 -1.98 -18.19
C GLN A 210 -3.88 -3.22 -18.85
N ARG A 211 -4.51 -4.39 -18.62
CA ARG A 211 -4.14 -5.67 -19.26
C ARG A 211 -2.64 -6.01 -19.14
N GLY A 212 -2.07 -5.77 -17.96
CA GLY A 212 -0.66 -6.06 -17.66
C GLY A 212 0.36 -5.09 -18.26
N ARG A 213 -0.07 -3.95 -18.79
CA ARG A 213 0.79 -2.93 -19.42
C ARG A 213 0.53 -1.54 -18.84
N VAL A 214 1.53 -0.69 -18.87
CA VAL A 214 1.34 0.74 -18.61
C VAL A 214 0.67 1.36 -19.84
N ALA A 215 -0.60 1.74 -19.67
CA ALA A 215 -1.36 2.41 -20.75
C ALA A 215 -0.96 3.89 -20.89
N ALA A 216 -0.67 4.56 -19.77
CA ALA A 216 -0.13 5.90 -19.68
C ALA A 216 0.49 6.12 -18.30
N ALA A 217 1.44 7.05 -18.20
CA ALA A 217 2.01 7.48 -16.93
C ALA A 217 2.44 8.94 -17.03
N GLY A 218 2.30 9.69 -15.94
CA GLY A 218 2.67 11.09 -15.90
C GLY A 218 2.07 11.87 -14.74
N PRO A 219 2.15 13.20 -14.76
CA PRO A 219 1.59 14.06 -13.72
C PRO A 219 0.10 13.82 -13.51
N LYS A 220 -0.31 13.76 -12.25
CA LYS A 220 -1.71 13.47 -11.86
C LYS A 220 -2.77 14.23 -12.67
N PRO A 221 -2.67 15.55 -12.88
CA PRO A 221 -3.70 16.27 -13.62
C PRO A 221 -3.82 15.85 -15.11
N SER A 222 -2.70 15.42 -15.70
CA SER A 222 -2.67 14.96 -17.08
C SER A 222 -3.21 13.54 -17.25
N MET A 223 -3.09 12.71 -16.21
CA MET A 223 -3.53 11.32 -16.25
C MET A 223 -4.99 11.14 -15.82
N LEU A 224 -5.46 11.90 -14.82
CA LEU A 224 -6.84 11.83 -14.33
C LEU A 224 -7.76 12.70 -15.20
N THR A 225 -7.99 12.26 -16.43
CA THR A 225 -8.90 12.88 -17.40
C THR A 225 -10.00 11.91 -17.82
N SER A 226 -11.15 12.44 -18.20
CA SER A 226 -12.26 11.61 -18.71
C SER A 226 -11.82 10.72 -19.88
N HIS A 227 -10.96 11.23 -20.77
CA HIS A 227 -10.43 10.47 -21.90
C HIS A 227 -9.64 9.25 -21.46
N HIS A 228 -8.64 9.43 -20.57
CA HIS A 228 -7.81 8.32 -20.11
C HIS A 228 -8.60 7.30 -19.31
N LEU A 229 -9.48 7.77 -18.41
CA LEU A 229 -10.26 6.87 -17.57
C LEU A 229 -11.31 6.10 -18.35
N SER A 230 -12.00 6.75 -19.29
CA SER A 230 -12.93 6.02 -20.18
C SER A 230 -12.22 4.91 -20.97
N ARG A 231 -10.99 5.16 -21.38
CA ARG A 231 -10.19 4.18 -22.13
C ARG A 231 -9.77 2.99 -21.24
N ILE A 232 -9.28 3.22 -20.02
CA ILE A 232 -8.77 2.12 -19.17
C ILE A 232 -9.89 1.31 -18.54
N PHE A 233 -11.06 1.94 -18.27
CA PHE A 233 -12.21 1.26 -17.67
C PHE A 233 -13.21 0.70 -18.70
N ASP A 234 -12.97 0.91 -20.00
CA ASP A 234 -13.86 0.49 -21.10
C ASP A 234 -15.31 0.99 -20.91
N ALA A 235 -15.50 2.21 -20.34
CA ALA A 235 -16.79 2.81 -20.03
C ALA A 235 -16.70 4.35 -20.14
N PRO A 236 -17.80 5.07 -20.44
CA PRO A 236 -17.80 6.52 -20.42
C PRO A 236 -17.63 7.04 -18.99
N VAL A 237 -16.46 7.58 -18.66
CA VAL A 237 -16.15 8.13 -17.33
C VAL A 237 -15.97 9.63 -17.43
N SER A 238 -16.71 10.38 -16.61
CA SER A 238 -16.47 11.80 -16.38
C SER A 238 -15.68 12.02 -15.08
N ILE A 239 -14.87 13.07 -15.04
CA ILE A 239 -14.02 13.42 -13.90
C ILE A 239 -14.32 14.83 -13.45
N GLU A 240 -14.52 14.98 -12.15
CA GLU A 240 -14.57 16.25 -11.46
C GLU A 240 -13.42 16.37 -10.46
N LYS A 241 -12.85 17.56 -10.30
CA LYS A 241 -11.86 17.88 -9.28
C LYS A 241 -12.46 18.82 -8.24
N MET A 242 -12.39 18.42 -6.98
CA MET A 242 -12.87 19.23 -5.85
C MET A 242 -11.90 19.10 -4.67
N ASN A 243 -11.46 20.22 -4.11
CA ASN A 243 -10.55 20.27 -2.93
C ASN A 243 -9.27 19.41 -3.08
N GLY A 244 -8.71 19.32 -4.30
CA GLY A 244 -7.52 18.53 -4.58
C GLY A 244 -7.75 17.04 -4.83
N TYR A 245 -8.95 16.54 -4.54
CA TYR A 245 -9.39 15.19 -4.87
C TYR A 245 -10.06 15.14 -6.25
N TYR A 246 -10.09 13.95 -6.82
CA TYR A 246 -10.77 13.66 -8.09
C TYR A 246 -11.91 12.68 -7.84
N TYR A 247 -13.02 12.89 -8.53
CA TYR A 247 -14.23 12.09 -8.41
C TYR A 247 -14.64 11.61 -9.79
N SER A 248 -14.95 10.31 -9.88
CA SER A 248 -15.39 9.69 -11.12
C SER A 248 -16.90 9.46 -11.12
N ARG A 249 -17.52 9.63 -12.30
CA ARG A 249 -18.94 9.32 -12.56
C ARG A 249 -19.04 8.59 -13.91
N LEU A 250 -19.94 7.61 -13.98
CA LEU A 250 -20.38 6.94 -15.19
C LEU A 250 -21.49 7.72 -15.89
#